data_a2ef4e71a4479dbda4d68bc5bca97ba7
#
_entry.id   a2ef4e71a4479dbda4d68bc5bca97ba7
#
_cell.length_a   1.000
_cell.length_b   1.000
_cell.length_c   1.000
_cell.angle_alpha   90.00
_cell.angle_beta   90.00
_cell.angle_gamma   90.00
#
_symmetry.space_group_name_H-M   'P 1'
#
loop_
_entity.id
_entity.type
_entity.pdbx_description
1 polymer ?
#
loop_
_entity_poly.entity_id
_entity_poly.type
_entity_poly.pdbx_seq_one_letter_code
_entity_poly.pdbx_strand_id
1 'polypeptide(L)'
;MSTRSPNGPVVLQIFRGDTDGGQEQRFEVPSMEGMVVLDAVHYVQAHFANDLACRWNCKAAKCGSCSAEINGRPRLMCKTRVDEFGGQEIHVGPMRAFPLIKDLVTDVSWNYEVNKQIPGFTPAPSEPVPYRMLPEDTERVYEYRKCIECFLCQDVCHVLRNHDDKSAYYGPRYMVRIAALEMHPLDTRKRTGLLHGKAGIGMCNITKCCQEVCPEHIKITDNAIIPLKERTATEVYDPVARLARRLRPKRATEARSEPPDGAAGTTGPQRFAVKDVVRLKTRGHRLARVGSVMPDGKLEVWVLHMDGKVQHWDGPKVVRTSDVSNNYGPLDDVGIGAKLVEQYITEDHQAQHGG
;
A
#
# COMPACT_ATOMS: atom_id res chain seq x y z
N MET A 1 8.70 -8.42 -43.82
CA MET A 1 9.90 -7.60 -44.13
C MET A 1 10.70 -7.48 -42.84
N SER A 2 11.83 -8.19 -42.77
CA SER A 2 12.71 -8.18 -41.59
C SER A 2 13.60 -6.96 -41.68
N THR A 3 13.30 -5.90 -40.95
CA THR A 3 14.18 -4.74 -40.78
C THR A 3 15.24 -5.11 -39.75
N ARG A 4 16.35 -5.70 -40.22
CA ARG A 4 17.55 -5.81 -39.41
C ARG A 4 18.04 -4.39 -39.09
N SER A 5 18.04 -4.05 -37.81
CA SER A 5 18.70 -2.84 -37.28
C SER A 5 20.20 -2.90 -37.62
N PRO A 6 20.85 -1.78 -37.90
CA PRO A 6 22.28 -1.73 -38.24
C PRO A 6 23.22 -2.16 -37.10
N ASN A 7 22.70 -2.33 -35.90
CA ASN A 7 23.42 -2.79 -34.72
C ASN A 7 23.29 -4.33 -34.59
N GLY A 8 24.41 -5.01 -34.26
CA GLY A 8 24.47 -6.45 -34.03
C GLY A 8 23.46 -6.97 -33.03
N PRO A 9 23.49 -8.27 -32.65
CA PRO A 9 22.57 -8.84 -31.68
C PRO A 9 22.66 -8.14 -30.32
N VAL A 10 21.54 -8.03 -29.64
CA VAL A 10 21.46 -7.55 -28.23
C VAL A 10 21.85 -8.69 -27.33
N VAL A 11 22.85 -8.46 -26.48
CA VAL A 11 23.29 -9.44 -25.49
C VAL A 11 22.64 -9.10 -24.13
N LEU A 12 21.91 -10.05 -23.59
CA LEU A 12 21.31 -9.97 -22.25
C LEU A 12 22.01 -10.94 -21.31
N GLN A 13 22.31 -10.48 -20.10
CA GLN A 13 22.66 -11.28 -18.94
C GLN A 13 21.48 -11.26 -17.99
N ILE A 14 20.66 -12.31 -17.98
CA ILE A 14 19.44 -12.34 -17.16
C ILE A 14 19.68 -13.23 -15.95
N PHE A 15 19.37 -12.71 -14.76
CA PHE A 15 19.39 -13.52 -13.54
C PHE A 15 18.34 -14.62 -13.62
N ARG A 16 18.76 -15.88 -13.38
CA ARG A 16 17.92 -17.07 -13.30
C ARG A 16 18.16 -17.77 -11.99
N GLY A 17 17.10 -18.01 -11.26
CA GLY A 17 17.16 -18.68 -9.96
C GLY A 17 15.97 -18.36 -9.07
N ASP A 18 16.04 -18.82 -7.84
CA ASP A 18 15.03 -18.66 -6.81
C ASP A 18 15.66 -18.42 -5.43
N THR A 19 14.93 -18.71 -4.36
CA THR A 19 15.40 -18.55 -2.97
C THR A 19 16.61 -19.41 -2.62
N ASP A 20 16.85 -20.51 -3.34
CA ASP A 20 17.96 -21.43 -3.09
C ASP A 20 19.26 -20.98 -3.77
N GLY A 21 19.15 -19.98 -4.66
CA GLY A 21 20.28 -19.37 -5.35
C GLY A 21 20.02 -19.17 -6.84
N GLY A 22 21.00 -18.59 -7.53
CA GLY A 22 20.87 -18.35 -8.95
C GLY A 22 22.15 -17.78 -9.57
N GLN A 23 22.12 -17.66 -10.88
CA GLN A 23 23.23 -17.12 -11.67
C GLN A 23 22.73 -16.33 -12.88
N GLU A 24 23.56 -15.46 -13.42
CA GLU A 24 23.25 -14.83 -14.69
C GLU A 24 23.40 -15.83 -15.85
N GLN A 25 22.45 -15.79 -16.76
CA GLN A 25 22.45 -16.57 -17.99
C GLN A 25 22.49 -15.63 -19.20
N ARG A 26 23.40 -15.90 -20.14
CA ARG A 26 23.61 -15.09 -21.33
C ARG A 26 22.69 -15.50 -22.47
N PHE A 27 22.03 -14.51 -23.09
CA PHE A 27 21.17 -14.69 -24.26
C PHE A 27 21.50 -13.68 -25.34
N GLU A 28 21.47 -14.11 -26.60
CA GLU A 28 21.60 -13.24 -27.75
C GLU A 28 20.26 -13.12 -28.48
N VAL A 29 19.80 -11.88 -28.63
CA VAL A 29 18.48 -11.56 -29.17
C VAL A 29 18.65 -10.70 -30.41
N PRO A 30 17.87 -10.94 -31.48
CA PRO A 30 17.90 -10.06 -32.66
C PRO A 30 17.50 -8.63 -32.28
N SER A 31 18.28 -7.65 -32.68
CA SER A 31 17.95 -6.25 -32.46
C SER A 31 16.84 -5.79 -33.41
N MET A 32 15.90 -5.01 -32.87
CA MET A 32 14.84 -4.37 -33.64
C MET A 32 14.84 -2.87 -33.34
N GLU A 33 14.42 -2.05 -34.31
CA GLU A 33 14.29 -0.62 -34.11
C GLU A 33 13.25 -0.32 -33.03
N GLY A 34 13.59 0.57 -32.08
CA GLY A 34 12.69 0.94 -30.99
C GLY A 34 12.55 -0.09 -29.88
N MET A 35 13.31 -1.18 -29.92
CA MET A 35 13.25 -2.28 -28.94
C MET A 35 13.52 -1.79 -27.52
N VAL A 36 12.67 -2.23 -26.57
CA VAL A 36 12.88 -2.03 -25.15
C VAL A 36 13.36 -3.33 -24.47
N VAL A 37 13.93 -3.21 -23.28
CA VAL A 37 14.44 -4.39 -22.54
C VAL A 37 13.35 -5.43 -22.31
N LEU A 38 12.09 -5.02 -22.09
CA LEU A 38 10.98 -5.96 -21.92
C LEU A 38 10.72 -6.81 -23.19
N ASP A 39 10.87 -6.22 -24.38
CA ASP A 39 10.71 -6.95 -25.64
C ASP A 39 11.81 -8.00 -25.81
N ALA A 40 13.05 -7.66 -25.43
CA ALA A 40 14.16 -8.59 -25.44
C ALA A 40 13.96 -9.74 -24.45
N VAL A 41 13.46 -9.46 -23.23
CA VAL A 41 13.10 -10.48 -22.23
C VAL A 41 11.98 -11.39 -22.74
N HIS A 42 10.96 -10.84 -23.39
CA HIS A 42 9.89 -11.63 -24.01
C HIS A 42 10.40 -12.50 -25.17
N TYR A 43 11.35 -12.00 -25.93
CA TYR A 43 11.99 -12.82 -26.96
C TYR A 43 12.72 -14.01 -26.35
N VAL A 44 13.45 -13.81 -25.25
CA VAL A 44 14.10 -14.89 -24.50
C VAL A 44 13.06 -15.90 -23.99
N GLN A 45 11.93 -15.44 -23.42
CA GLN A 45 10.85 -16.33 -22.99
C GLN A 45 10.29 -17.17 -24.14
N ALA A 46 10.11 -16.57 -25.31
CA ALA A 46 9.51 -17.24 -26.44
C ALA A 46 10.43 -18.27 -27.12
N HIS A 47 11.75 -18.07 -27.11
CA HIS A 47 12.68 -18.82 -27.95
C HIS A 47 13.73 -19.62 -27.18
N PHE A 48 14.07 -19.21 -25.94
CA PHE A 48 15.19 -19.82 -25.21
C PHE A 48 14.81 -20.35 -23.83
N ALA A 49 13.94 -19.66 -23.09
CA ALA A 49 13.63 -19.98 -21.71
C ALA A 49 12.16 -19.65 -21.40
N ASN A 50 11.27 -20.55 -21.80
CA ASN A 50 9.82 -20.37 -21.63
C ASN A 50 9.37 -20.34 -20.17
N ASP A 51 10.23 -20.80 -19.25
CA ASP A 51 10.01 -20.80 -17.80
C ASP A 51 10.55 -19.55 -17.08
N LEU A 52 11.16 -18.59 -17.82
CA LEU A 52 11.68 -17.33 -17.27
C LEU A 52 10.55 -16.54 -16.64
N ALA A 53 10.61 -16.37 -15.30
CA ALA A 53 9.61 -15.61 -14.57
C ALA A 53 9.83 -14.10 -14.72
N CYS A 54 8.84 -13.39 -15.24
CA CYS A 54 8.84 -11.96 -15.45
C CYS A 54 7.44 -11.38 -15.23
N ARG A 55 7.34 -10.26 -14.51
CA ARG A 55 6.08 -9.51 -14.36
C ARG A 55 5.99 -8.42 -15.41
N TRP A 56 4.84 -8.32 -16.05
CA TRP A 56 4.52 -7.22 -16.95
C TRP A 56 2.99 -7.10 -17.12
N ASN A 57 2.53 -5.94 -17.62
CA ASN A 57 1.12 -5.74 -17.93
C ASN A 57 0.93 -4.70 -19.05
N CYS A 58 1.06 -3.39 -18.78
CA CYS A 58 0.61 -2.33 -19.69
C CYS A 58 1.55 -2.06 -20.89
N LYS A 59 2.81 -2.43 -20.83
CA LYS A 59 3.90 -2.08 -21.79
C LYS A 59 4.05 -0.58 -22.11
N ALA A 60 3.43 0.31 -21.31
CA ALA A 60 3.34 1.75 -21.56
C ALA A 60 3.82 2.61 -20.38
N ALA A 61 4.69 2.07 -19.52
CA ALA A 61 5.25 2.73 -18.33
C ALA A 61 4.18 3.29 -17.35
N LYS A 62 2.98 2.66 -17.23
CA LYS A 62 1.87 3.16 -16.40
C LYS A 62 1.46 2.25 -15.25
N CYS A 63 1.85 0.97 -15.25
CA CYS A 63 1.41 0.01 -14.22
C CYS A 63 2.50 -0.36 -13.20
N GLY A 64 3.77 -0.05 -13.47
CA GLY A 64 4.90 -0.38 -12.59
C GLY A 64 5.26 -1.87 -12.50
N SER A 65 4.53 -2.79 -13.15
CA SER A 65 4.71 -4.24 -12.96
C SER A 65 6.06 -4.76 -13.48
N CYS A 66 6.62 -4.17 -14.53
CA CYS A 66 7.88 -4.60 -15.16
C CYS A 66 9.13 -3.97 -14.53
N SER A 67 9.09 -3.67 -13.24
CA SER A 67 10.24 -3.15 -12.50
C SER A 67 11.32 -4.21 -12.33
N ALA A 68 12.55 -3.86 -12.65
CA ALA A 68 13.73 -4.71 -12.54
C ALA A 68 14.98 -3.86 -12.34
N GLU A 69 16.09 -4.47 -11.95
CA GLU A 69 17.40 -3.82 -12.03
C GLU A 69 18.01 -4.06 -13.41
N ILE A 70 18.34 -2.96 -14.10
CA ILE A 70 18.98 -3.00 -15.41
C ILE A 70 20.35 -2.33 -15.27
N ASN A 71 21.41 -3.09 -15.48
CA ASN A 71 22.81 -2.70 -15.20
C ASN A 71 22.96 -2.10 -13.79
N GLY A 72 22.38 -2.79 -12.78
CA GLY A 72 22.44 -2.41 -11.38
C GLY A 72 21.59 -1.19 -10.97
N ARG A 73 20.80 -0.64 -11.89
CA ARG A 73 19.91 0.50 -11.64
C ARG A 73 18.45 0.09 -11.78
N PRO A 74 17.58 0.35 -10.76
CA PRO A 74 16.15 0.10 -10.87
C PRO A 74 15.50 0.91 -12.00
N ARG A 75 14.84 0.19 -12.94
CA ARG A 75 14.18 0.78 -14.11
C ARG A 75 12.93 -0.03 -14.49
N LEU A 76 12.04 0.58 -15.28
CA LEU A 76 10.95 -0.13 -15.94
C LEU A 76 11.46 -0.76 -17.24
N MET A 77 11.42 -2.08 -17.36
CA MET A 77 11.86 -2.77 -18.57
C MET A 77 11.12 -2.29 -19.82
N CYS A 78 9.83 -1.94 -19.72
CA CYS A 78 9.04 -1.46 -20.85
C CYS A 78 9.32 -0.01 -21.27
N LYS A 79 10.11 0.75 -20.49
CA LYS A 79 10.49 2.14 -20.79
C LYS A 79 11.97 2.26 -21.17
N THR A 80 12.78 1.28 -20.76
CA THR A 80 14.22 1.30 -21.00
C THR A 80 14.54 0.79 -22.39
N ARG A 81 15.07 1.65 -23.23
CA ARG A 81 15.45 1.31 -24.61
C ARG A 81 16.77 0.56 -24.65
N VAL A 82 16.84 -0.42 -25.52
CA VAL A 82 18.07 -1.22 -25.73
C VAL A 82 19.20 -0.38 -26.30
N ASP A 83 18.89 0.57 -27.19
CA ASP A 83 19.87 1.45 -27.82
C ASP A 83 20.57 2.42 -26.83
N GLU A 84 19.99 2.68 -25.64
CA GLU A 84 20.65 3.45 -24.57
C GLU A 84 21.99 2.85 -24.14
N PHE A 85 22.20 1.56 -24.35
CA PHE A 85 23.41 0.84 -23.91
C PHE A 85 24.52 0.75 -24.98
N GLY A 86 24.28 1.30 -26.18
CA GLY A 86 25.34 1.42 -27.22
C GLY A 86 25.99 0.09 -27.63
N GLY A 87 25.24 -1.03 -27.58
CA GLY A 87 25.76 -2.36 -27.92
C GLY A 87 26.48 -3.09 -26.77
N GLN A 88 26.54 -2.50 -25.58
CA GLN A 88 27.05 -3.19 -24.38
C GLN A 88 26.07 -4.26 -23.91
N GLU A 89 26.57 -5.26 -23.18
CA GLU A 89 25.75 -6.27 -22.54
C GLU A 89 24.81 -5.63 -21.52
N ILE A 90 23.58 -6.12 -21.49
CA ILE A 90 22.51 -5.61 -20.60
C ILE A 90 22.24 -6.64 -19.53
N HIS A 91 22.61 -6.32 -18.28
CA HIS A 91 22.31 -7.14 -17.12
C HIS A 91 20.92 -6.85 -16.62
N VAL A 92 20.07 -7.88 -16.49
CA VAL A 92 18.70 -7.75 -15.99
C VAL A 92 18.52 -8.67 -14.78
N GLY A 93 18.27 -8.06 -13.63
CA GLY A 93 18.09 -8.77 -12.37
C GLY A 93 16.84 -8.36 -11.61
N PRO A 94 16.49 -9.12 -10.56
CA PRO A 94 15.36 -8.78 -9.67
C PRO A 94 15.63 -7.51 -8.86
N MET A 95 14.58 -6.89 -8.35
CA MET A 95 14.67 -5.78 -7.40
C MET A 95 15.28 -6.28 -6.07
N ARG A 96 16.51 -5.86 -5.74
CA ARG A 96 17.28 -6.39 -4.59
C ARG A 96 16.73 -6.01 -3.22
N ALA A 97 15.91 -4.95 -3.11
CA ALA A 97 15.33 -4.59 -1.84
C ALA A 97 14.19 -5.52 -1.39
N PHE A 98 13.76 -6.45 -2.22
CA PHE A 98 12.64 -7.35 -1.95
C PHE A 98 13.06 -8.81 -2.03
N PRO A 99 12.42 -9.71 -1.25
CA PRO A 99 12.68 -11.13 -1.32
C PRO A 99 12.47 -11.68 -2.73
N LEU A 100 13.39 -12.50 -3.19
CA LEU A 100 13.27 -13.17 -4.49
C LEU A 100 12.20 -14.27 -4.42
N ILE A 101 11.38 -14.37 -5.46
CA ILE A 101 10.48 -15.50 -5.68
C ILE A 101 11.07 -16.42 -6.74
N LYS A 102 11.27 -15.88 -7.95
CA LYS A 102 11.91 -16.60 -9.06
C LYS A 102 12.38 -15.59 -10.13
N ASP A 103 13.59 -15.78 -10.63
CA ASP A 103 14.20 -15.00 -11.70
C ASP A 103 14.09 -13.48 -11.51
N LEU A 104 13.22 -12.79 -12.26
CA LEU A 104 12.97 -11.35 -12.16
C LEU A 104 11.80 -10.99 -11.24
N VAL A 105 11.17 -11.98 -10.62
CA VAL A 105 9.98 -11.79 -9.78
C VAL A 105 10.34 -11.76 -8.31
N THR A 106 9.97 -10.70 -7.62
CA THR A 106 10.20 -10.49 -6.19
C THR A 106 8.89 -10.35 -5.42
N ASP A 107 8.90 -10.63 -4.10
CA ASP A 107 7.78 -10.40 -3.22
C ASP A 107 7.72 -8.94 -2.77
N VAL A 108 6.73 -8.23 -3.26
CA VAL A 108 6.46 -6.83 -2.92
C VAL A 108 5.31 -6.64 -1.93
N SER A 109 4.80 -7.73 -1.33
CA SER A 109 3.63 -7.72 -0.43
C SER A 109 3.81 -6.83 0.79
N TRP A 110 5.01 -6.75 1.36
CA TRP A 110 5.35 -5.84 2.45
C TRP A 110 4.92 -4.40 2.18
N ASN A 111 5.03 -3.94 0.94
CA ASN A 111 4.61 -2.58 0.58
C ASN A 111 3.12 -2.35 0.82
N TYR A 112 2.29 -3.33 0.54
CA TYR A 112 0.85 -3.21 0.74
C TYR A 112 0.47 -3.25 2.22
N GLU A 113 1.19 -4.03 3.02
CA GLU A 113 1.01 -4.02 4.49
C GLU A 113 1.39 -2.67 5.10
N VAL A 114 2.48 -2.05 4.66
CA VAL A 114 2.84 -0.68 5.06
C VAL A 114 1.76 0.32 4.66
N ASN A 115 1.20 0.19 3.45
CA ASN A 115 0.15 1.10 2.98
C ASN A 115 -1.11 1.04 3.87
N LYS A 116 -1.48 -0.13 4.37
CA LYS A 116 -2.62 -0.31 5.29
C LYS A 116 -2.44 0.43 6.62
N GLN A 117 -1.20 0.62 7.06
CA GLN A 117 -0.88 1.30 8.32
C GLN A 117 -0.97 2.84 8.22
N ILE A 118 -1.01 3.39 7.01
CA ILE A 118 -1.10 4.83 6.81
C ILE A 118 -2.56 5.28 6.93
N PRO A 119 -2.90 6.13 7.91
CA PRO A 119 -4.25 6.63 8.06
C PRO A 119 -4.72 7.37 6.80
N GLY A 120 -5.93 7.03 6.34
CA GLY A 120 -6.52 7.58 5.12
C GLY A 120 -6.88 9.07 5.21
N PHE A 121 -7.39 9.60 4.11
CA PHE A 121 -7.93 10.96 4.02
C PHE A 121 -9.08 11.16 5.02
N THR A 122 -9.03 12.27 5.76
CA THR A 122 -10.00 12.58 6.80
C THR A 122 -10.40 14.05 6.69
N PRO A 123 -11.44 14.39 5.94
CA PRO A 123 -11.94 15.76 5.83
C PRO A 123 -12.61 16.22 7.12
N ALA A 124 -12.81 17.54 7.26
CA ALA A 124 -13.61 18.07 8.36
C ALA A 124 -15.06 17.56 8.27
N PRO A 125 -15.73 17.26 9.42
CA PRO A 125 -17.13 16.84 9.40
C PRO A 125 -18.09 17.85 8.79
N SER A 126 -17.69 19.14 8.76
CA SER A 126 -18.45 20.25 8.18
C SER A 126 -18.14 20.45 6.68
N GLU A 127 -17.22 19.68 6.10
CA GLU A 127 -16.83 19.84 4.70
C GLU A 127 -17.97 19.43 3.77
N PRO A 128 -18.44 20.29 2.85
CA PRO A 128 -19.54 19.96 1.97
C PRO A 128 -19.16 18.93 0.90
N VAL A 129 -20.07 18.03 0.60
CA VAL A 129 -19.94 17.06 -0.48
C VAL A 129 -20.73 17.54 -1.70
N PRO A 130 -20.17 17.50 -2.92
CA PRO A 130 -18.84 17.00 -3.31
C PRO A 130 -17.70 17.91 -2.88
N TYR A 131 -16.57 17.33 -2.47
CA TYR A 131 -15.38 18.09 -2.11
C TYR A 131 -14.88 18.93 -3.30
N ARG A 132 -14.74 20.23 -3.09
CA ARG A 132 -14.28 21.18 -4.09
C ARG A 132 -13.05 21.91 -3.59
N MET A 133 -12.07 22.06 -4.47
CA MET A 133 -10.82 22.77 -4.18
C MET A 133 -10.49 23.66 -5.37
N LEU A 134 -9.88 24.79 -5.10
CA LEU A 134 -9.29 25.60 -6.14
C LEU A 134 -8.02 24.93 -6.69
N PRO A 135 -7.65 25.17 -7.96
CA PRO A 135 -6.41 24.64 -8.54
C PRO A 135 -5.17 24.98 -7.70
N GLU A 136 -5.09 26.18 -7.17
CA GLU A 136 -3.98 26.68 -6.34
C GLU A 136 -3.81 25.87 -5.05
N ASP A 137 -4.91 25.42 -4.45
CA ASP A 137 -4.89 24.61 -3.24
C ASP A 137 -4.35 23.20 -3.49
N THR A 138 -4.52 22.71 -4.74
CA THR A 138 -4.13 21.36 -5.12
C THR A 138 -2.72 21.27 -5.70
N GLU A 139 -2.11 22.36 -6.14
CA GLU A 139 -0.78 22.36 -6.78
C GLU A 139 0.26 21.62 -5.96
N ARG A 140 0.26 21.84 -4.65
CA ARG A 140 1.24 21.25 -3.74
C ARG A 140 1.20 19.73 -3.69
N VAL A 141 0.02 19.12 -3.88
CA VAL A 141 -0.21 17.67 -3.75
C VAL A 141 -0.40 16.99 -5.11
N TYR A 142 -0.58 17.76 -6.16
CA TYR A 142 -0.86 17.26 -7.50
C TYR A 142 0.22 16.32 -8.05
N GLU A 143 1.48 16.60 -7.75
CA GLU A 143 2.61 15.81 -8.20
C GLU A 143 2.56 14.37 -7.67
N TYR A 144 2.11 14.18 -6.42
CA TYR A 144 2.15 12.88 -5.75
C TYR A 144 1.19 11.85 -6.34
N ARG A 145 0.09 12.30 -6.95
CA ARG A 145 -0.88 11.42 -7.60
C ARG A 145 -0.35 10.74 -8.87
N LYS A 146 0.76 11.22 -9.43
CA LYS A 146 1.43 10.58 -10.57
C LYS A 146 2.06 9.24 -10.22
N CYS A 147 2.19 8.91 -8.93
CA CYS A 147 2.86 7.70 -8.49
C CYS A 147 2.12 6.44 -8.97
N ILE A 148 2.81 5.63 -9.77
CA ILE A 148 2.31 4.38 -10.35
C ILE A 148 2.61 3.13 -9.50
N GLU A 149 3.16 3.31 -8.29
CA GLU A 149 3.49 2.22 -7.35
C GLU A 149 4.44 1.16 -7.93
N CYS A 150 5.40 1.59 -8.74
CA CYS A 150 6.40 0.71 -9.35
C CYS A 150 7.48 0.22 -8.37
N PHE A 151 7.59 0.83 -7.21
CA PHE A 151 8.56 0.51 -6.15
C PHE A 151 10.06 0.67 -6.52
N LEU A 152 10.39 1.25 -7.67
CA LEU A 152 11.80 1.52 -8.02
C LEU A 152 12.50 2.42 -7.00
N CYS A 153 11.76 3.41 -6.45
CA CYS A 153 12.27 4.27 -5.39
C CYS A 153 12.49 3.53 -4.06
N GLN A 154 11.71 2.48 -3.78
CA GLN A 154 11.93 1.59 -2.65
C GLN A 154 13.16 0.72 -2.89
N ASP A 155 13.30 0.18 -4.10
CA ASP A 155 14.40 -0.69 -4.47
C ASP A 155 15.75 0.03 -4.45
N VAL A 156 15.85 1.26 -4.94
CA VAL A 156 17.11 2.03 -4.92
C VAL A 156 17.48 2.56 -3.54
N CYS A 157 16.54 2.54 -2.58
CA CYS A 157 16.76 3.11 -1.27
C CYS A 157 17.78 2.29 -0.47
N HIS A 158 18.96 2.87 -0.22
CA HIS A 158 20.01 2.18 0.51
C HIS A 158 19.62 1.84 1.97
N VAL A 159 18.70 2.59 2.58
CA VAL A 159 18.15 2.23 3.91
C VAL A 159 17.39 0.91 3.82
N LEU A 160 16.53 0.74 2.80
CA LEU A 160 15.77 -0.50 2.63
C LEU A 160 16.61 -1.67 2.12
N ARG A 161 17.70 -1.40 1.39
CA ARG A 161 18.62 -2.44 0.88
C ARG A 161 19.54 -2.99 1.95
N ASN A 162 20.01 -2.12 2.86
CA ASN A 162 21.08 -2.47 3.78
C ASN A 162 20.58 -2.86 5.17
N HIS A 163 19.28 -2.75 5.45
CA HIS A 163 18.67 -3.17 6.70
C HIS A 163 17.75 -4.36 6.47
N ASP A 164 18.02 -5.46 7.15
CA ASP A 164 17.17 -6.65 7.11
C ASP A 164 15.81 -6.37 7.73
N ASP A 165 15.78 -5.58 8.82
CA ASP A 165 14.54 -5.10 9.41
C ASP A 165 14.04 -3.84 8.68
N LYS A 166 13.12 -4.04 7.73
CA LYS A 166 12.44 -2.96 7.01
C LYS A 166 11.39 -2.23 7.83
N SER A 167 11.10 -2.68 9.06
CA SER A 167 10.09 -2.06 9.93
C SER A 167 10.48 -0.66 10.41
N ALA A 168 11.79 -0.36 10.45
CA ALA A 168 12.31 0.92 10.90
C ALA A 168 12.05 2.11 9.95
N TYR A 169 11.74 1.85 8.68
CA TYR A 169 11.52 2.89 7.68
C TYR A 169 10.55 2.45 6.60
N TYR A 170 9.46 3.15 6.43
CA TYR A 170 8.44 2.85 5.41
C TYR A 170 8.93 3.06 3.96
N GLY A 171 10.01 3.81 3.78
CA GLY A 171 10.60 4.05 2.46
C GLY A 171 9.98 5.22 1.68
N PRO A 172 10.67 5.62 0.59
CA PRO A 172 10.33 6.85 -0.15
C PRO A 172 8.93 6.83 -0.77
N ARG A 173 8.43 5.67 -1.25
CA ARG A 173 7.06 5.56 -1.78
C ARG A 173 6.02 6.01 -0.76
N TYR A 174 6.20 5.60 0.49
CA TYR A 174 5.24 5.91 1.54
C TYR A 174 5.42 7.30 2.13
N MET A 175 6.61 7.88 2.03
CA MET A 175 6.78 9.31 2.29
C MET A 175 6.00 10.15 1.28
N VAL A 176 5.97 9.78 -0.01
CA VAL A 176 5.10 10.40 -1.02
C VAL A 176 3.62 10.24 -0.66
N ARG A 177 3.19 9.05 -0.23
CA ARG A 177 1.80 8.81 0.17
C ARG A 177 1.40 9.64 1.39
N ILE A 178 2.26 9.69 2.40
CA ILE A 178 2.01 10.50 3.60
C ILE A 178 2.01 11.98 3.25
N ALA A 179 2.94 12.45 2.40
CA ALA A 179 2.97 13.84 1.94
C ALA A 179 1.69 14.25 1.20
N ALA A 180 1.18 13.37 0.33
CA ALA A 180 -0.07 13.59 -0.37
C ALA A 180 -1.27 13.79 0.56
N LEU A 181 -1.27 13.15 1.72
CA LEU A 181 -2.32 13.25 2.73
C LEU A 181 -2.06 14.41 3.70
N GLU A 182 -0.85 14.51 4.25
CA GLU A 182 -0.46 15.51 5.26
C GLU A 182 -0.47 16.95 4.72
N MET A 183 -0.26 17.11 3.42
CA MET A 183 -0.28 18.41 2.74
C MET A 183 -1.58 18.68 2.00
N HIS A 184 -2.56 17.75 2.05
CA HIS A 184 -3.85 17.93 1.38
C HIS A 184 -4.66 19.03 2.06
N PRO A 185 -5.20 20.02 1.33
CA PRO A 185 -5.88 21.18 1.92
C PRO A 185 -7.11 20.82 2.76
N LEU A 186 -7.83 19.76 2.40
CA LEU A 186 -9.03 19.30 3.12
C LEU A 186 -8.75 18.20 4.14
N ASP A 187 -7.52 17.70 4.28
CA ASP A 187 -7.21 16.66 5.27
C ASP A 187 -6.90 17.29 6.62
N THR A 188 -7.70 16.95 7.63
CA THR A 188 -7.55 17.49 8.98
C THR A 188 -6.69 16.61 9.88
N ARG A 189 -6.33 15.41 9.41
CA ARG A 189 -5.60 14.43 10.21
C ARG A 189 -4.10 14.68 10.15
N LYS A 190 -3.48 14.82 11.33
CA LYS A 190 -2.02 14.92 11.45
C LYS A 190 -1.38 13.53 11.50
N ARG A 191 -0.28 13.37 10.76
CA ARG A 191 0.50 12.13 10.68
C ARG A 191 1.95 12.29 11.16
N THR A 192 2.26 13.42 11.81
CA THR A 192 3.61 13.71 12.32
C THR A 192 4.06 12.71 13.38
N GLY A 193 3.15 12.21 14.23
CA GLY A 193 3.44 11.13 15.17
C GLY A 193 3.83 9.82 14.47
N LEU A 194 3.12 9.46 13.38
CA LEU A 194 3.47 8.31 12.55
C LEU A 194 4.84 8.50 11.89
N LEU A 195 5.12 9.69 11.33
CA LEU A 195 6.38 10.03 10.68
C LEU A 195 7.59 9.91 11.62
N HIS A 196 7.45 10.43 12.85
CA HIS A 196 8.49 10.36 13.86
C HIS A 196 8.70 8.94 14.40
N GLY A 197 7.61 8.20 14.56
CA GLY A 197 7.62 6.82 15.07
C GLY A 197 7.80 5.79 13.95
N LYS A 198 6.77 5.00 13.70
CA LYS A 198 6.81 3.81 12.82
C LYS A 198 7.25 4.07 11.38
N ALA A 199 6.89 5.22 10.80
CA ALA A 199 7.29 5.52 9.43
C ALA A 199 8.79 5.87 9.31
N GLY A 200 9.45 6.20 10.42
CA GLY A 200 10.90 6.31 10.50
C GLY A 200 11.52 7.36 9.59
N ILE A 201 10.89 8.54 9.44
CA ILE A 201 11.38 9.59 8.53
C ILE A 201 12.82 10.03 8.85
N GLY A 202 13.25 9.87 10.12
CA GLY A 202 14.60 10.15 10.56
C GLY A 202 15.68 9.31 9.86
N MET A 203 15.37 8.10 9.43
CA MET A 203 16.29 7.18 8.76
C MET A 203 16.75 7.65 7.37
N CYS A 204 15.96 8.51 6.71
CA CYS A 204 16.32 9.05 5.41
C CYS A 204 17.44 10.08 5.52
N ASN A 205 18.56 9.88 4.84
CA ASN A 205 19.74 10.79 4.79
C ASN A 205 19.78 11.70 3.53
N ILE A 206 18.68 11.81 2.81
CA ILE A 206 18.47 12.79 1.71
C ILE A 206 19.45 12.61 0.53
N THR A 207 19.81 11.38 0.18
CA THR A 207 20.71 11.09 -0.96
C THR A 207 20.08 11.29 -2.34
N LYS A 208 18.76 11.53 -2.42
CA LYS A 208 17.96 11.75 -3.65
C LYS A 208 17.91 10.57 -4.64
N CYS A 209 18.53 9.44 -4.37
CA CYS A 209 18.52 8.27 -5.25
C CYS A 209 17.11 7.84 -5.67
N CYS A 210 16.13 7.91 -4.74
CA CYS A 210 14.74 7.59 -5.00
C CYS A 210 14.08 8.53 -6.03
N GLN A 211 14.46 9.80 -6.05
CA GLN A 211 13.95 10.79 -6.99
C GLN A 211 14.53 10.58 -8.39
N GLU A 212 15.80 10.18 -8.50
CA GLU A 212 16.49 9.95 -9.76
C GLU A 212 15.92 8.77 -10.56
N VAL A 213 15.43 7.73 -9.89
CA VAL A 213 14.86 6.54 -10.54
C VAL A 213 13.36 6.64 -10.80
N CYS A 214 12.70 7.71 -10.37
CA CYS A 214 11.26 7.84 -10.51
C CYS A 214 10.84 8.00 -11.99
N PRO A 215 10.10 7.05 -12.59
CA PRO A 215 9.70 7.12 -13.99
C PRO A 215 8.68 8.22 -14.28
N GLU A 216 7.97 8.71 -13.26
CA GLU A 216 7.00 9.80 -13.33
C GLU A 216 7.60 11.14 -12.87
N HIS A 217 8.93 11.20 -12.66
CA HIS A 217 9.68 12.40 -12.30
C HIS A 217 9.15 13.15 -11.06
N ILE A 218 8.62 12.40 -10.10
CA ILE A 218 8.18 12.95 -8.81
C ILE A 218 9.41 13.39 -8.02
N LYS A 219 9.43 14.63 -7.56
CA LYS A 219 10.49 15.17 -6.70
C LYS A 219 10.34 14.66 -5.26
N ILE A 220 10.53 13.35 -5.09
CA ILE A 220 10.26 12.60 -3.85
C ILE A 220 10.98 13.21 -2.66
N THR A 221 12.27 13.51 -2.82
CA THR A 221 13.07 14.05 -1.73
C THR A 221 12.74 15.52 -1.47
N ASP A 222 12.72 16.33 -2.53
CA ASP A 222 12.60 17.78 -2.39
C ASP A 222 11.19 18.20 -1.98
N ASN A 223 10.16 17.60 -2.59
CA ASN A 223 8.78 18.04 -2.37
C ASN A 223 8.04 17.23 -1.28
N ALA A 224 8.46 15.96 -1.02
CA ALA A 224 7.81 15.14 0.00
C ALA A 224 8.67 14.97 1.27
N ILE A 225 9.86 14.38 1.17
CA ILE A 225 10.64 13.98 2.35
C ILE A 225 11.13 15.18 3.15
N ILE A 226 11.73 16.18 2.50
CA ILE A 226 12.26 17.37 3.18
C ILE A 226 11.14 18.12 3.92
N PRO A 227 10.01 18.49 3.28
CA PRO A 227 8.93 19.16 3.99
C PRO A 227 8.31 18.34 5.13
N LEU A 228 8.25 17.01 4.99
CA LEU A 228 7.78 16.15 6.08
C LEU A 228 8.78 16.12 7.26
N LYS A 229 10.08 16.12 6.99
CA LYS A 229 11.12 16.24 8.04
C LYS A 229 11.03 17.57 8.78
N GLU A 230 10.89 18.67 8.07
CA GLU A 230 10.73 20.01 8.65
C GLU A 230 9.50 20.10 9.55
N ARG A 231 8.34 19.59 9.06
CA ARG A 231 7.12 19.53 9.88
C ARG A 231 7.30 18.70 11.13
N THR A 232 7.92 17.52 11.00
CA THR A 232 8.17 16.64 12.14
C THR A 232 9.14 17.29 13.13
N ALA A 233 10.21 17.93 12.66
CA ALA A 233 11.17 18.64 13.49
C ALA A 233 10.50 19.78 14.26
N THR A 234 9.69 20.61 13.61
CA THR A 234 8.95 21.71 14.25
C THR A 234 7.97 21.19 15.29
N GLU A 235 7.26 20.10 15.02
CA GLU A 235 6.29 19.56 15.98
C GLU A 235 6.92 18.86 17.17
N VAL A 236 8.04 18.17 16.98
CA VAL A 236 8.66 17.34 18.01
C VAL A 236 9.73 18.09 18.80
N TYR A 237 10.54 18.93 18.15
CA TYR A 237 11.74 19.52 18.76
C TYR A 237 11.65 21.00 19.06
N ASP A 238 10.73 21.75 18.42
CA ASP A 238 10.58 23.19 18.67
C ASP A 238 10.01 23.45 20.08
N PRO A 239 10.78 24.04 21.00
CA PRO A 239 10.34 24.31 22.37
C PRO A 239 9.24 25.37 22.43
N VAL A 240 9.26 26.34 21.51
CA VAL A 240 8.25 27.41 21.43
C VAL A 240 6.92 26.83 20.97
N ALA A 241 6.94 26.01 19.92
CA ALA A 241 5.74 25.31 19.43
C ALA A 241 5.17 24.35 20.50
N ARG A 242 6.02 23.68 21.27
CA ARG A 242 5.61 22.81 22.40
C ARG A 242 4.96 23.62 23.53
N LEU A 243 5.54 24.76 23.90
CA LEU A 243 5.00 25.66 24.92
C LEU A 243 3.67 26.26 24.46
N ALA A 244 3.59 26.77 23.23
CA ALA A 244 2.37 27.32 22.65
C ALA A 244 1.23 26.30 22.61
N ARG A 245 1.53 25.02 22.33
CA ARG A 245 0.54 23.94 22.41
C ARG A 245 0.03 23.68 23.84
N ARG A 246 0.91 23.78 24.84
CA ARG A 246 0.52 23.64 26.24
C ARG A 246 -0.36 24.80 26.74
N LEU A 247 -0.12 26.00 26.17
CA LEU A 247 -0.85 27.22 26.54
C LEU A 247 -2.14 27.43 25.73
N ARG A 248 -2.31 26.73 24.60
CA ARG A 248 -3.58 26.77 23.86
C ARG A 248 -4.69 26.11 24.67
N PRO A 249 -5.80 26.82 24.92
CA PRO A 249 -6.95 26.18 25.52
C PRO A 249 -7.40 25.01 24.63
N LYS A 250 -7.61 23.83 25.23
CA LYS A 250 -8.15 22.66 24.51
C LYS A 250 -9.46 23.07 23.86
N ARG A 251 -9.45 23.35 22.56
CA ARG A 251 -10.68 23.45 21.80
C ARG A 251 -11.39 22.11 21.87
N ALA A 252 -12.68 22.12 22.20
CA ALA A 252 -13.52 20.92 22.36
C ALA A 252 -13.59 20.01 21.11
N THR A 253 -12.94 20.38 20.03
CA THR A 253 -12.84 19.63 18.77
C THR A 253 -11.56 18.78 18.62
N GLU A 254 -10.56 18.89 19.53
CA GLU A 254 -9.32 18.08 19.46
C GLU A 254 -9.37 16.77 20.28
N ALA A 255 -10.50 16.48 20.90
CA ALA A 255 -10.70 15.24 21.66
C ALA A 255 -11.02 14.04 20.75
N ARG A 256 -10.17 13.74 19.79
CA ARG A 256 -10.04 12.41 19.15
C ARG A 256 -8.77 12.36 18.28
N SER A 257 -7.62 12.51 18.90
CA SER A 257 -6.36 12.04 18.34
C SER A 257 -6.09 10.65 18.89
N GLU A 258 -5.88 9.73 17.98
CA GLU A 258 -5.38 8.36 18.11
C GLU A 258 -6.35 7.32 18.70
N PRO A 259 -6.79 6.36 17.88
CA PRO A 259 -7.00 5.03 18.41
C PRO A 259 -5.62 4.46 18.77
N PRO A 260 -5.44 3.84 19.94
CA PRO A 260 -4.21 3.16 20.28
C PRO A 260 -3.92 2.09 19.23
N ASP A 261 -2.66 2.02 18.82
CA ASP A 261 -2.14 0.97 17.97
C ASP A 261 -2.60 -0.40 18.47
N GLY A 262 -3.24 -1.16 17.58
CA GLY A 262 -3.39 -2.59 17.71
C GLY A 262 -4.28 -3.06 18.85
N ALA A 263 -5.56 -2.64 18.89
CA ALA A 263 -6.58 -3.41 19.55
C ALA A 263 -7.92 -3.16 18.85
N ALA A 264 -8.48 -4.18 18.28
CA ALA A 264 -9.89 -4.27 18.03
C ALA A 264 -10.63 -4.11 19.39
N GLY A 265 -11.34 -2.98 19.59
CA GLY A 265 -12.13 -2.78 20.80
C GLY A 265 -12.43 -1.31 21.07
N THR A 266 -13.35 -0.72 20.34
CA THR A 266 -13.91 0.59 20.65
C THR A 266 -14.87 0.47 21.83
N THR A 267 -14.48 0.94 23.01
CA THR A 267 -15.36 1.16 24.17
C THR A 267 -15.81 2.62 24.22
N GLY A 268 -16.59 3.05 23.24
CA GLY A 268 -17.50 4.19 23.33
C GLY A 268 -18.94 3.68 23.29
N PRO A 269 -19.97 4.41 23.70
CA PRO A 269 -21.34 3.95 23.54
C PRO A 269 -21.60 3.75 22.03
N GLN A 270 -21.57 2.49 21.61
CA GLN A 270 -21.89 2.13 20.24
C GLN A 270 -23.37 2.49 20.01
N ARG A 271 -23.65 3.33 19.03
CA ARG A 271 -25.03 3.55 18.59
C ARG A 271 -25.38 2.42 17.64
N PHE A 272 -26.46 1.73 17.94
CA PHE A 272 -27.01 0.65 17.14
C PHE A 272 -28.25 1.15 16.41
N ALA A 273 -28.37 0.78 15.14
CA ALA A 273 -29.55 1.04 14.33
C ALA A 273 -30.15 -0.28 13.84
N VAL A 274 -31.43 -0.25 13.50
CA VAL A 274 -32.09 -1.37 12.84
C VAL A 274 -31.39 -1.68 11.54
N LYS A 275 -31.16 -2.98 11.24
CA LYS A 275 -30.38 -3.53 10.14
C LYS A 275 -28.86 -3.53 10.29
N ASP A 276 -28.29 -2.93 11.35
CA ASP A 276 -26.86 -3.05 11.60
C ASP A 276 -26.44 -4.51 11.74
N VAL A 277 -25.27 -4.84 11.18
CA VAL A 277 -24.61 -6.12 11.41
C VAL A 277 -23.64 -5.98 12.55
N VAL A 278 -23.75 -6.84 13.55
CA VAL A 278 -22.96 -6.82 14.76
C VAL A 278 -22.27 -8.17 15.02
N ARG A 279 -21.11 -8.15 15.66
CA ARG A 279 -20.41 -9.36 16.11
C ARG A 279 -20.66 -9.56 17.59
N LEU A 280 -21.18 -10.72 17.97
CA LEU A 280 -21.44 -11.08 19.36
C LEU A 280 -20.19 -11.68 20.02
N LYS A 281 -19.95 -11.39 21.30
CA LYS A 281 -18.86 -11.94 22.14
C LYS A 281 -19.06 -13.40 22.60
N THR A 282 -20.15 -14.01 22.20
CA THR A 282 -20.43 -15.41 22.52
C THR A 282 -19.40 -16.38 21.94
N ARG A 283 -19.27 -17.61 22.50
CA ARG A 283 -18.39 -18.66 21.96
C ARG A 283 -18.64 -18.81 20.45
N GLY A 284 -17.60 -18.58 19.65
CA GLY A 284 -17.65 -18.60 18.18
C GLY A 284 -17.85 -17.24 17.50
N HIS A 285 -17.84 -16.10 18.23
CA HIS A 285 -17.90 -14.73 17.64
C HIS A 285 -18.94 -14.57 16.53
N ARG A 286 -20.17 -15.02 16.73
CA ARG A 286 -21.19 -15.08 15.68
C ARG A 286 -21.63 -13.70 15.21
N LEU A 287 -21.90 -13.56 13.91
CA LEU A 287 -22.52 -12.38 13.33
C LEU A 287 -24.03 -12.40 13.61
N ALA A 288 -24.58 -11.22 13.87
CA ALA A 288 -26.00 -11.04 14.07
C ALA A 288 -26.47 -9.73 13.42
N ARG A 289 -27.71 -9.70 12.97
CA ARG A 289 -28.37 -8.51 12.43
C ARG A 289 -29.29 -7.91 13.50
N VAL A 290 -29.19 -6.60 13.71
CA VAL A 290 -30.06 -5.88 14.64
C VAL A 290 -31.43 -5.70 14.00
N GLY A 291 -32.45 -6.22 14.62
CA GLY A 291 -33.85 -6.06 14.22
C GLY A 291 -34.54 -4.92 14.93
N SER A 292 -34.31 -4.75 16.23
CA SER A 292 -34.79 -3.61 17.00
C SER A 292 -33.80 -3.20 18.10
N VAL A 293 -33.87 -1.94 18.48
CA VAL A 293 -33.15 -1.37 19.65
C VAL A 293 -34.17 -1.06 20.71
N MET A 294 -34.07 -1.72 21.86
CA MET A 294 -35.02 -1.58 22.95
C MET A 294 -34.73 -0.34 23.80
N PRO A 295 -35.73 0.26 24.45
CA PRO A 295 -35.57 1.44 25.31
C PRO A 295 -34.61 1.22 26.50
N ASP A 296 -34.45 -0.03 26.96
CA ASP A 296 -33.56 -0.42 28.06
C ASP A 296 -32.09 -0.66 27.58
N GLY A 297 -31.79 -0.34 26.33
CA GLY A 297 -30.46 -0.49 25.75
C GLY A 297 -30.09 -1.91 25.34
N LYS A 298 -31.05 -2.84 25.32
CA LYS A 298 -30.85 -4.17 24.72
C LYS A 298 -31.14 -4.15 23.24
N LEU A 299 -30.63 -5.15 22.56
CA LEU A 299 -30.78 -5.35 21.10
C LEU A 299 -31.55 -6.65 20.88
N GLU A 300 -32.55 -6.58 20.05
CA GLU A 300 -33.16 -7.76 19.44
C GLU A 300 -32.41 -8.08 18.15
N VAL A 301 -31.86 -9.28 18.08
CA VAL A 301 -30.94 -9.67 16.97
C VAL A 301 -31.32 -11.01 16.38
N TRP A 302 -31.04 -11.17 15.08
CA TRP A 302 -31.05 -12.46 14.39
C TRP A 302 -29.62 -12.92 14.19
N VAL A 303 -29.30 -14.11 14.66
CA VAL A 303 -27.96 -14.70 14.56
C VAL A 303 -27.82 -15.43 13.25
N LEU A 304 -26.73 -15.19 12.53
CA LEU A 304 -26.41 -15.89 11.28
C LEU A 304 -25.97 -17.31 11.58
N HIS A 305 -26.64 -18.27 10.97
CA HIS A 305 -26.25 -19.68 10.95
C HIS A 305 -25.92 -20.11 9.53
N MET A 306 -24.91 -20.97 9.42
CA MET A 306 -24.50 -21.59 8.16
C MET A 306 -24.80 -23.09 8.24
N ASP A 307 -25.58 -23.58 7.32
CA ASP A 307 -25.88 -25.00 7.16
C ASP A 307 -25.38 -25.44 5.79
N GLY A 308 -24.12 -25.86 5.73
CA GLY A 308 -23.39 -26.07 4.50
C GLY A 308 -23.23 -24.77 3.70
N LYS A 309 -23.84 -24.68 2.50
CA LYS A 309 -23.86 -23.49 1.66
C LYS A 309 -25.07 -22.57 1.89
N VAL A 310 -25.98 -22.95 2.77
CA VAL A 310 -27.21 -22.18 3.00
C VAL A 310 -27.05 -21.29 4.22
N GLN A 311 -27.31 -20.01 4.06
CA GLN A 311 -27.34 -19.01 5.13
C GLN A 311 -28.76 -18.86 5.63
N HIS A 312 -28.99 -18.93 6.95
CA HIS A 312 -30.26 -18.57 7.55
C HIS A 312 -30.06 -17.77 8.85
N TRP A 313 -31.02 -16.92 9.15
CA TRP A 313 -31.02 -16.09 10.33
C TRP A 313 -31.95 -16.71 11.39
N ASP A 314 -31.38 -17.07 12.56
CA ASP A 314 -32.12 -17.60 13.70
C ASP A 314 -32.36 -16.50 14.72
N GLY A 315 -33.61 -16.31 15.11
CA GLY A 315 -34.00 -15.29 16.07
C GLY A 315 -35.51 -15.09 16.12
N PRO A 316 -35.97 -14.06 16.82
CA PRO A 316 -35.17 -13.03 17.50
C PRO A 316 -34.54 -13.49 18.82
N LYS A 317 -33.34 -13.01 19.13
CA LYS A 317 -32.68 -13.19 20.42
C LYS A 317 -32.36 -11.83 21.04
N VAL A 318 -32.57 -11.69 22.32
CA VAL A 318 -32.28 -10.45 23.04
C VAL A 318 -30.89 -10.51 23.64
N VAL A 319 -30.02 -9.59 23.25
CA VAL A 319 -28.64 -9.46 23.73
C VAL A 319 -28.40 -8.08 24.34
N ARG A 320 -27.46 -7.98 25.28
CA ARG A 320 -27.04 -6.68 25.81
C ARG A 320 -26.08 -6.02 24.84
N THR A 321 -26.06 -4.70 24.79
CA THR A 321 -25.06 -3.96 24.00
C THR A 321 -23.62 -4.27 24.43
N SER A 322 -23.43 -4.62 25.72
CA SER A 322 -22.13 -5.11 26.25
C SER A 322 -21.64 -6.44 25.63
N ASP A 323 -22.56 -7.23 25.08
CA ASP A 323 -22.28 -8.53 24.49
C ASP A 323 -21.92 -8.42 23.00
N VAL A 324 -21.90 -7.20 22.46
CA VAL A 324 -21.44 -6.88 21.12
C VAL A 324 -19.97 -6.48 21.16
N SER A 325 -19.14 -7.08 20.28
CA SER A 325 -17.74 -6.71 20.14
C SER A 325 -17.52 -5.62 19.07
N ASN A 326 -18.26 -5.69 17.97
CA ASN A 326 -18.15 -4.75 16.85
C ASN A 326 -19.52 -4.47 16.25
N ASN A 327 -19.73 -3.23 15.79
CA ASN A 327 -20.85 -2.85 14.93
C ASN A 327 -20.29 -2.47 13.55
N TYR A 328 -20.73 -3.14 12.49
CA TYR A 328 -20.24 -2.97 11.12
C TYR A 328 -21.13 -2.06 10.26
N GLY A 329 -22.26 -1.57 10.82
CA GLY A 329 -23.23 -0.77 10.08
C GLY A 329 -24.28 -1.59 9.31
N PRO A 330 -25.10 -0.95 8.47
CA PRO A 330 -26.24 -1.58 7.82
C PRO A 330 -25.82 -2.56 6.72
N LEU A 331 -26.55 -3.66 6.61
CA LEU A 331 -26.32 -4.75 5.64
C LEU A 331 -26.53 -4.29 4.17
N ASP A 332 -27.29 -3.23 3.97
CA ASP A 332 -27.68 -2.74 2.64
C ASP A 332 -26.56 -1.90 1.97
N ASP A 333 -25.47 -1.60 2.66
CA ASP A 333 -24.25 -1.02 2.07
C ASP A 333 -23.53 -2.12 1.27
N VAL A 334 -23.87 -2.16 -0.01
CA VAL A 334 -23.45 -3.16 -0.99
C VAL A 334 -21.91 -3.25 -1.02
N GLY A 335 -21.36 -4.26 -0.42
CA GLY A 335 -19.92 -4.58 -0.45
C GLY A 335 -19.32 -4.96 0.91
N ILE A 336 -19.74 -4.36 2.02
CA ILE A 336 -19.20 -4.69 3.36
C ILE A 336 -19.84 -5.97 3.89
N GLY A 337 -21.14 -6.15 3.71
CA GLY A 337 -21.87 -7.32 4.20
C GLY A 337 -21.43 -8.63 3.51
N ALA A 338 -21.26 -8.62 2.20
CA ALA A 338 -20.85 -9.82 1.45
C ALA A 338 -19.41 -10.25 1.80
N LYS A 339 -18.47 -9.30 1.89
CA LYS A 339 -17.08 -9.59 2.27
C LYS A 339 -16.93 -10.07 3.71
N LEU A 340 -17.73 -9.50 4.64
CA LEU A 340 -17.72 -9.94 6.03
C LEU A 340 -18.32 -11.35 6.19
N VAL A 341 -19.34 -11.67 5.42
CA VAL A 341 -19.91 -13.02 5.39
C VAL A 341 -18.94 -14.02 4.80
N GLU A 342 -18.23 -13.68 3.70
CA GLU A 342 -17.16 -14.51 3.14
C GLU A 342 -15.99 -14.72 4.11
N GLN A 343 -15.54 -13.66 4.79
CA GLN A 343 -14.49 -13.77 5.79
C GLN A 343 -14.90 -14.63 6.98
N TYR A 344 -16.14 -14.50 7.45
CA TYR A 344 -16.69 -15.31 8.52
C TYR A 344 -16.80 -16.80 8.13
N ILE A 345 -17.21 -17.08 6.90
CA ILE A 345 -17.27 -18.46 6.36
C ILE A 345 -15.87 -19.09 6.36
N THR A 346 -14.87 -18.30 5.96
CA THR A 346 -13.47 -18.78 5.90
C THR A 346 -12.91 -19.03 7.30
N GLU A 347 -13.16 -18.12 8.25
CA GLU A 347 -12.69 -18.25 9.64
C GLU A 347 -13.39 -19.42 10.40
N ASP A 348 -14.69 -19.63 10.18
CA ASP A 348 -15.46 -20.71 10.84
C ASP A 348 -15.07 -22.08 10.26
N HIS A 349 -14.80 -22.16 8.96
CA HIS A 349 -14.32 -23.37 8.30
C HIS A 349 -12.92 -23.79 8.79
N GLN A 350 -12.03 -22.81 9.03
CA GLN A 350 -10.71 -23.07 9.60
C GLN A 350 -10.77 -23.49 11.08
N ALA A 351 -11.74 -22.95 11.85
CA ALA A 351 -11.93 -23.31 13.24
C ALA A 351 -12.56 -24.71 13.43
N GLN A 352 -13.30 -25.21 12.44
CA GLN A 352 -13.95 -26.55 12.50
C GLN A 352 -13.06 -27.67 11.95
N HIS A 353 -12.05 -27.37 11.13
CA HIS A 353 -11.18 -28.35 10.47
C HIS A 353 -9.69 -28.25 10.85
N GLY A 354 -9.34 -27.38 11.79
CA GLY A 354 -8.00 -27.17 12.31
C GLY A 354 -7.81 -27.70 13.73
N GLY A 355 -8.18 -28.97 13.95
CA GLY A 355 -7.96 -29.71 15.18
C GLY A 355 -7.20 -30.98 14.93
#